data_3732507b710b3b75aded90ddaf22e7e8
#
_entry.id   3732507b710b3b75aded90ddaf22e7e8
#
_cell.length_a   1.000
_cell.length_b   1.000
_cell.length_c   1.000
_cell.angle_alpha   90.00
_cell.angle_beta   90.00
_cell.angle_gamma   90.00
#
_symmetry.space_group_name_H-M   'P 1'
#
loop_
_entity.id
_entity.type
_entity.pdbx_description
1 polymer ?
#
loop_
_entity_poly.entity_id
_entity_poly.type
_entity_poly.pdbx_seq_one_letter_code
_entity_poly.pdbx_strand_id
1 'polypeptide(L)'
;MGKAFYTGLNPHETSVAGEKMSSKPEDENVDEVVECPDCKGTHLKRDYDHAEIVCADCGLVLEDNIVDTGPEWRAFDMQQENALARAGPPMSTTLPDKGLSTEISPTNRDYYGRSISNRNQSMLFRMRKWQRRARASKSAERNMAVAMREMQAVATNLKLPRRIQETAAFIYRRAIQEQSLSGRAIEMVACAALYAACRQEGVPRTLTEISRHSRYSRKEISRTYQVMVKALK
;
A
#
# COMPACT_ATOMS: atom_id res chain seq x y z
N MET A 1 -55.86 23.45 -20.65
CA MET A 1 -55.76 24.85 -20.20
C MET A 1 -54.58 25.00 -19.27
N GLY A 2 -53.66 25.93 -19.61
CA GLY A 2 -52.62 26.46 -18.73
C GLY A 2 -51.22 25.92 -19.02
N LYS A 3 -50.58 26.42 -19.91
CA LYS A 3 -49.57 27.47 -20.22
C LYS A 3 -48.22 27.22 -19.53
N ALA A 4 -47.29 26.89 -20.41
CA ALA A 4 -45.83 26.91 -20.22
C ALA A 4 -45.35 28.36 -19.94
N PHE A 5 -44.33 28.49 -19.09
CA PHE A 5 -43.42 29.64 -19.07
C PHE A 5 -41.99 29.17 -19.19
N TYR A 6 -41.45 29.36 -20.38
CA TYR A 6 -40.01 29.41 -20.63
C TYR A 6 -39.57 30.84 -20.37
N THR A 7 -38.59 31.06 -19.52
CA THR A 7 -37.78 32.27 -19.51
C THR A 7 -36.33 31.88 -19.63
N GLY A 8 -35.75 32.28 -20.75
CA GLY A 8 -34.36 32.15 -21.07
C GLY A 8 -33.48 33.09 -20.22
N LEU A 9 -32.25 32.66 -20.00
CA LEU A 9 -31.15 33.52 -19.59
C LEU A 9 -29.90 33.11 -20.39
N ASN A 10 -29.34 34.15 -20.99
CA ASN A 10 -28.20 34.17 -21.90
C ASN A 10 -26.91 33.63 -21.25
N PRO A 11 -25.99 33.08 -22.03
CA PRO A 11 -24.65 32.76 -21.58
C PRO A 11 -23.79 34.05 -21.61
N HIS A 12 -23.36 34.50 -20.45
CA HIS A 12 -22.28 35.46 -20.34
C HIS A 12 -20.94 34.74 -20.50
N GLU A 13 -20.22 35.16 -21.52
CA GLU A 13 -18.81 34.96 -21.72
C GLU A 13 -18.05 35.49 -20.50
N THR A 14 -17.34 34.62 -19.80
CA THR A 14 -16.23 35.02 -18.94
C THR A 14 -14.97 34.34 -19.45
N SER A 15 -14.15 35.15 -20.09
CA SER A 15 -12.77 34.88 -20.41
C SER A 15 -12.00 34.49 -19.13
N VAL A 16 -11.64 33.20 -18.99
CA VAL A 16 -10.72 32.76 -17.96
C VAL A 16 -9.33 32.83 -18.55
N ALA A 17 -8.58 33.81 -18.08
CA ALA A 17 -7.15 33.94 -18.31
C ALA A 17 -6.44 32.65 -17.85
N GLY A 18 -5.55 32.13 -18.70
CA GLY A 18 -4.76 30.94 -18.43
C GLY A 18 -3.81 31.17 -17.27
N GLU A 19 -4.14 30.64 -16.13
CA GLU A 19 -3.18 30.39 -15.06
C GLU A 19 -2.37 29.15 -15.42
N LYS A 20 -1.11 29.36 -15.74
CA LYS A 20 -0.09 28.34 -15.83
C LYS A 20 0.06 27.72 -14.44
N MET A 21 -0.58 26.58 -14.22
CA MET A 21 -0.26 25.71 -13.09
C MET A 21 1.13 25.11 -13.31
N SER A 22 2.15 25.84 -12.88
CA SER A 22 3.46 25.32 -12.57
C SER A 22 3.44 24.89 -11.10
N SER A 23 2.82 23.78 -10.78
CA SER A 23 3.02 23.12 -9.51
C SER A 23 4.25 22.20 -9.64
N LYS A 24 5.41 22.76 -9.31
CA LYS A 24 6.53 21.94 -8.89
C LYS A 24 6.12 21.22 -7.60
N PRO A 25 6.40 19.92 -7.45
CA PRO A 25 6.19 19.26 -6.17
C PRO A 25 7.07 19.96 -5.13
N GLU A 26 6.45 20.44 -4.06
CA GLU A 26 7.16 20.92 -2.88
C GLU A 26 7.82 19.69 -2.24
N ASP A 27 9.14 19.64 -2.28
CA ASP A 27 9.95 18.56 -1.71
C ASP A 27 9.92 18.64 -0.19
N GLU A 28 8.98 17.94 0.42
CA GLU A 28 9.01 17.59 1.83
C GLU A 28 9.92 16.38 2.00
N ASN A 29 11.21 16.59 2.19
CA ASN A 29 12.13 15.74 2.95
C ASN A 29 13.57 16.22 2.70
N VAL A 30 13.94 17.31 3.38
CA VAL A 30 15.33 17.64 3.61
C VAL A 30 15.65 17.12 5.02
N ASP A 31 15.80 15.82 5.13
CA ASP A 31 16.28 15.21 6.36
C ASP A 31 17.80 15.39 6.41
N GLU A 32 18.23 16.16 7.39
CA GLU A 32 19.52 16.19 8.11
C GLU A 32 20.47 17.39 7.94
N VAL A 33 20.39 18.23 6.94
CA VAL A 33 21.23 19.45 6.94
C VAL A 33 20.35 20.68 7.07
N VAL A 34 20.26 21.22 8.28
CA VAL A 34 19.38 22.36 8.59
C VAL A 34 20.09 23.70 8.40
N GLU A 35 21.43 23.75 8.49
CA GLU A 35 22.21 24.98 8.45
C GLU A 35 23.54 24.80 7.69
N CYS A 36 23.92 25.81 6.93
CA CYS A 36 25.22 25.85 6.27
C CYS A 36 26.36 25.98 7.32
N PRO A 37 27.43 25.17 7.29
CA PRO A 37 28.53 25.22 8.24
C PRO A 37 29.34 26.53 8.15
N ASP A 38 29.42 27.15 6.97
CA ASP A 38 30.22 28.37 6.76
C ASP A 38 29.47 29.65 7.13
N CYS A 39 28.30 29.86 6.53
CA CYS A 39 27.56 31.12 6.72
C CYS A 39 26.39 30.99 7.72
N LYS A 40 26.10 29.77 8.22
CA LYS A 40 24.94 29.46 9.07
C LYS A 40 23.58 29.87 8.47
N GLY A 41 23.56 30.08 7.18
CA GLY A 41 22.32 30.34 6.42
C GLY A 41 21.48 29.09 6.30
N THR A 42 20.17 29.27 6.31
CA THR A 42 19.18 28.18 6.16
C THR A 42 18.64 28.06 4.73
N HIS A 43 19.09 28.93 3.81
CA HIS A 43 18.66 28.93 2.41
C HIS A 43 19.44 27.87 1.61
N LEU A 44 19.01 26.62 1.69
CA LEU A 44 19.59 25.53 0.94
C LEU A 44 18.79 25.28 -0.33
N LYS A 45 19.49 25.19 -1.46
CA LYS A 45 18.90 24.89 -2.77
C LYS A 45 19.38 23.53 -3.25
N ARG A 46 18.45 22.64 -3.60
CA ARG A 46 18.77 21.36 -4.23
C ARG A 46 18.86 21.58 -5.74
N ASP A 47 20.02 21.29 -6.30
CA ASP A 47 20.25 21.32 -7.76
C ASP A 47 20.14 19.89 -8.29
N TYR A 48 19.07 19.61 -9.03
CA TYR A 48 18.84 18.29 -9.61
C TYR A 48 19.68 18.02 -10.86
N ASP A 49 20.15 19.08 -11.55
CA ASP A 49 20.93 18.92 -12.76
C ASP A 49 22.37 18.44 -12.44
N HIS A 50 22.90 18.89 -11.30
CA HIS A 50 24.23 18.50 -10.83
C HIS A 50 24.17 17.46 -9.67
N ALA A 51 22.97 17.13 -9.18
CA ALA A 51 22.74 16.24 -8.04
C ALA A 51 23.45 16.72 -6.76
N GLU A 52 23.36 18.02 -6.46
CA GLU A 52 24.03 18.69 -5.34
C GLU A 52 23.06 19.50 -4.47
N ILE A 53 23.40 19.66 -3.19
CA ILE A 53 22.77 20.63 -2.30
C ILE A 53 23.74 21.80 -2.10
N VAL A 54 23.31 22.98 -2.53
CA VAL A 54 24.14 24.20 -2.50
C VAL A 54 23.50 25.25 -1.59
N CYS A 55 24.31 25.91 -0.77
CA CYS A 55 23.87 27.07 -0.02
C CYS A 55 23.68 28.26 -0.96
N ALA A 56 22.48 28.87 -0.97
CA ALA A 56 22.16 30.01 -1.82
C ALA A 56 22.88 31.31 -1.38
N ASP A 57 23.31 31.39 -0.12
CA ASP A 57 23.93 32.60 0.43
C ASP A 57 25.45 32.65 0.20
N CYS A 58 26.17 31.54 0.33
CA CYS A 58 27.62 31.49 0.21
C CYS A 58 28.12 30.62 -0.95
N GLY A 59 27.26 29.82 -1.58
CA GLY A 59 27.63 28.94 -2.69
C GLY A 59 28.36 27.65 -2.28
N LEU A 60 28.44 27.33 -0.98
CA LEU A 60 29.06 26.09 -0.52
C LEU A 60 28.21 24.89 -0.94
N VAL A 61 28.84 23.87 -1.55
CA VAL A 61 28.22 22.57 -1.80
C VAL A 61 28.28 21.76 -0.51
N LEU A 62 27.12 21.39 0.01
CA LEU A 62 26.97 20.66 1.28
C LEU A 62 26.99 19.16 1.05
N GLU A 63 26.35 18.72 -0.01
CA GLU A 63 26.25 17.30 -0.36
C GLU A 63 26.36 17.16 -1.88
N ASP A 64 27.15 16.22 -2.34
CA ASP A 64 27.30 15.83 -3.72
C ASP A 64 26.76 14.39 -3.93
N ASN A 65 26.41 14.05 -5.15
CA ASN A 65 25.91 12.73 -5.53
C ASN A 65 24.56 12.34 -4.87
N ILE A 66 23.60 13.26 -4.84
CA ILE A 66 22.26 12.99 -4.35
C ILE A 66 21.61 11.89 -5.20
N VAL A 67 21.13 10.84 -4.53
CA VAL A 67 20.44 9.73 -5.20
C VAL A 67 19.05 10.18 -5.58
N ASP A 68 18.73 10.15 -6.87
CA ASP A 68 17.35 10.32 -7.35
C ASP A 68 16.56 9.05 -7.05
N THR A 69 15.55 9.17 -6.17
CA THR A 69 14.62 8.09 -5.82
C THR A 69 13.43 7.99 -6.78
N GLY A 70 13.35 8.90 -7.74
CA GLY A 70 12.30 8.90 -8.74
C GLY A 70 12.37 7.71 -9.72
N PRO A 71 11.31 7.44 -10.47
CA PRO A 71 11.33 6.39 -11.47
C PRO A 71 12.20 6.80 -12.66
N GLU A 72 13.25 6.01 -12.95
CA GLU A 72 14.17 6.22 -14.08
C GLU A 72 13.49 6.16 -15.46
N TRP A 73 12.31 5.58 -15.52
CA TRP A 73 11.56 5.35 -16.76
C TRP A 73 10.06 5.46 -16.54
N ARG A 74 9.34 5.79 -17.61
CA ARG A 74 7.87 5.81 -17.61
C ARG A 74 7.35 4.60 -18.37
N ALA A 75 6.40 3.87 -17.79
CA ALA A 75 5.67 2.81 -18.45
C ALA A 75 4.23 3.25 -18.67
N PHE A 76 3.69 2.98 -19.84
CA PHE A 76 2.30 3.25 -20.18
C PHE A 76 1.45 1.98 -20.09
N ASP A 77 2.10 0.82 -20.03
CA ASP A 77 1.46 -0.49 -19.97
C ASP A 77 2.15 -1.39 -18.94
N MET A 78 1.38 -2.24 -18.29
CA MET A 78 1.84 -3.21 -17.30
C MET A 78 2.91 -4.17 -17.84
N GLN A 79 2.88 -4.47 -19.14
CA GLN A 79 3.91 -5.30 -19.78
C GLN A 79 5.24 -4.57 -19.89
N GLN A 80 5.21 -3.28 -20.21
CA GLN A 80 6.41 -2.43 -20.26
C GLN A 80 6.97 -2.21 -18.86
N GLU A 81 6.11 -1.98 -17.87
CA GLU A 81 6.50 -1.87 -16.46
C GLU A 81 7.25 -3.13 -15.98
N ASN A 82 6.70 -4.31 -16.22
CA ASN A 82 7.33 -5.57 -15.85
C ASN A 82 8.65 -5.85 -16.61
N ALA A 83 8.75 -5.41 -17.87
CA ALA A 83 9.96 -5.59 -18.69
C ALA A 83 11.10 -4.65 -18.29
N LEU A 84 10.77 -3.42 -17.89
CA LEU A 84 11.73 -2.38 -17.50
C LEU A 84 12.06 -2.41 -16.00
N ALA A 85 11.23 -3.06 -15.17
CA ALA A 85 11.43 -3.13 -13.74
C ALA A 85 12.74 -3.82 -13.38
N ARG A 86 13.65 -3.08 -12.73
CA ARG A 86 14.92 -3.61 -12.20
C ARG A 86 14.77 -4.10 -10.77
N ALA A 87 13.80 -3.58 -10.04
CA ALA A 87 13.48 -3.96 -8.68
C ALA A 87 12.32 -4.97 -8.66
N GLY A 88 12.20 -5.71 -7.55
CA GLY A 88 11.03 -6.56 -7.29
C GLY A 88 9.75 -5.74 -7.10
N PRO A 89 8.60 -6.41 -6.93
CA PRO A 89 7.34 -5.73 -6.69
C PRO A 89 7.41 -4.88 -5.40
N PRO A 90 6.69 -3.75 -5.35
CA PRO A 90 6.70 -2.86 -4.19
C PRO A 90 6.19 -3.60 -2.95
N MET A 91 6.69 -3.19 -1.78
CA MET A 91 6.23 -3.73 -0.50
C MET A 91 4.73 -3.50 -0.34
N SER A 92 3.99 -4.55 0.04
CA SER A 92 2.57 -4.47 0.31
C SER A 92 2.24 -4.96 1.71
N THR A 93 1.47 -4.17 2.45
CA THR A 93 0.97 -4.53 3.78
C THR A 93 -0.05 -5.66 3.75
N THR A 94 -0.67 -5.93 2.60
CA THR A 94 -1.65 -7.01 2.41
C THR A 94 -1.04 -8.40 2.39
N LEU A 95 0.27 -8.50 2.10
CA LEU A 95 0.99 -9.76 2.14
C LEU A 95 1.50 -10.05 3.57
N PRO A 96 1.46 -11.32 4.04
CA PRO A 96 1.88 -11.67 5.41
C PRO A 96 3.32 -11.23 5.72
N ASP A 97 4.21 -11.40 4.76
CA ASP A 97 5.64 -11.09 4.80
C ASP A 97 5.99 -9.72 4.17
N LYS A 98 4.98 -8.89 3.85
CA LYS A 98 5.11 -7.61 3.14
C LYS A 98 5.72 -7.72 1.73
N GLY A 99 5.82 -8.94 1.17
CA GLY A 99 6.44 -9.19 -0.13
C GLY A 99 7.97 -9.35 -0.10
N LEU A 100 8.57 -9.47 1.10
CA LEU A 100 10.02 -9.57 1.24
C LEU A 100 10.58 -10.96 0.89
N SER A 101 9.75 -12.02 0.97
CA SER A 101 10.21 -13.36 0.66
C SER A 101 9.92 -13.74 -0.79
N THR A 102 10.88 -14.42 -1.41
CA THR A 102 10.70 -15.03 -2.73
C THR A 102 10.02 -16.40 -2.62
N GLU A 103 9.39 -16.85 -3.68
CA GLU A 103 8.74 -18.17 -3.73
C GLU A 103 9.26 -18.98 -4.92
N ILE A 104 9.62 -20.23 -4.64
CA ILE A 104 10.00 -21.20 -5.68
C ILE A 104 8.72 -21.62 -6.40
N SER A 105 8.63 -21.34 -7.71
CA SER A 105 7.47 -21.69 -8.52
C SER A 105 7.04 -23.17 -8.32
N PRO A 106 5.72 -23.44 -8.26
CA PRO A 106 5.21 -24.81 -8.18
C PRO A 106 5.45 -25.59 -9.46
N THR A 107 5.68 -24.91 -10.59
CA THR A 107 5.94 -25.56 -11.88
C THR A 107 7.36 -26.11 -11.92
N ASN A 108 7.53 -27.31 -12.52
CA ASN A 108 8.85 -27.90 -12.73
C ASN A 108 9.44 -27.44 -14.07
N ARG A 109 9.42 -26.13 -14.32
CA ARG A 109 9.99 -25.49 -15.50
C ARG A 109 10.96 -24.39 -15.09
N ASP A 110 11.99 -24.18 -15.90
CA ASP A 110 12.90 -23.04 -15.74
C ASP A 110 12.27 -21.74 -16.26
N TYR A 111 13.02 -20.63 -16.19
CA TYR A 111 12.59 -19.32 -16.72
C TYR A 111 12.26 -19.37 -18.21
N TYR A 112 12.97 -20.19 -18.98
CA TYR A 112 12.77 -20.36 -20.43
C TYR A 112 11.66 -21.36 -20.78
N GLY A 113 10.93 -21.88 -19.79
CA GLY A 113 9.83 -22.82 -19.98
C GLY A 113 10.27 -24.27 -20.20
N ARG A 114 11.57 -24.59 -20.13
CA ARG A 114 12.09 -25.93 -20.30
C ARG A 114 11.79 -26.79 -19.09
N SER A 115 11.44 -28.07 -19.30
CA SER A 115 11.21 -29.02 -18.22
C SER A 115 12.52 -29.35 -17.48
N ILE A 116 12.45 -29.31 -16.15
CA ILE A 116 13.57 -29.64 -15.28
C ILE A 116 13.71 -31.17 -15.20
N SER A 117 14.95 -31.67 -15.23
CA SER A 117 15.22 -33.10 -15.18
C SER A 117 14.65 -33.77 -13.93
N ASN A 118 14.25 -35.05 -14.03
CA ASN A 118 13.63 -35.81 -12.92
C ASN A 118 14.52 -35.86 -11.67
N ARG A 119 15.84 -35.90 -11.84
CA ARG A 119 16.80 -35.85 -10.73
C ARG A 119 16.68 -34.57 -9.92
N ASN A 120 16.53 -33.44 -10.58
CA ASN A 120 16.43 -32.13 -9.93
C ASN A 120 15.02 -31.85 -9.39
N GLN A 121 13.98 -32.51 -9.90
CA GLN A 121 12.62 -32.35 -9.40
C GLN A 121 12.47 -32.77 -7.93
N SER A 122 13.13 -33.85 -7.52
CA SER A 122 13.12 -34.33 -6.12
C SER A 122 13.81 -33.33 -5.18
N MET A 123 14.86 -32.66 -5.66
CA MET A 123 15.56 -31.61 -4.91
C MET A 123 14.64 -30.37 -4.78
N LEU A 124 14.03 -29.93 -5.87
CA LEU A 124 13.09 -28.81 -5.86
C LEU A 124 11.89 -29.05 -4.94
N PHE A 125 11.36 -30.26 -4.91
CA PHE A 125 10.29 -30.63 -3.99
C PHE A 125 10.72 -30.47 -2.52
N ARG A 126 11.93 -30.93 -2.16
CA ARG A 126 12.49 -30.71 -0.81
C ARG A 126 12.68 -29.24 -0.49
N MET A 127 13.24 -28.45 -1.44
CA MET A 127 13.44 -27.02 -1.26
C MET A 127 12.10 -26.29 -1.04
N ARG A 128 11.07 -26.58 -1.83
CA ARG A 128 9.71 -26.02 -1.65
C ARG A 128 9.10 -26.39 -0.30
N LYS A 129 9.34 -27.65 0.16
CA LYS A 129 8.87 -28.10 1.48
C LYS A 129 9.55 -27.32 2.61
N TRP A 130 10.85 -27.11 2.52
CA TRP A 130 11.60 -26.34 3.51
C TRP A 130 11.22 -24.86 3.46
N GLN A 131 11.10 -24.28 2.28
CA GLN A 131 10.65 -22.89 2.12
C GLN A 131 9.29 -22.65 2.77
N ARG A 132 8.30 -23.51 2.52
CA ARG A 132 6.99 -23.39 3.17
C ARG A 132 7.07 -23.48 4.70
N ARG A 133 7.95 -24.34 5.24
CA ARG A 133 8.19 -24.43 6.69
C ARG A 133 8.87 -23.18 7.24
N ALA A 134 9.87 -22.66 6.53
CA ALA A 134 10.59 -21.47 6.94
C ALA A 134 9.71 -20.21 6.94
N ARG A 135 8.87 -20.03 5.90
CA ARG A 135 7.97 -18.88 5.79
C ARG A 135 6.87 -18.82 6.87
N ALA A 136 6.49 -19.93 7.42
CA ALA A 136 5.41 -20.02 8.40
C ALA A 136 5.84 -20.77 9.65
N SER A 137 7.04 -20.46 10.16
CA SER A 137 7.59 -21.13 11.33
C SER A 137 6.83 -20.78 12.60
N LYS A 138 6.48 -19.50 12.77
CA LYS A 138 5.75 -19.01 13.95
C LYS A 138 4.23 -19.09 13.76
N SER A 139 3.52 -19.36 14.86
CA SER A 139 2.05 -19.38 14.85
C SER A 139 1.44 -18.03 14.44
N ALA A 140 2.07 -16.94 14.86
CA ALA A 140 1.64 -15.58 14.51
C ALA A 140 1.69 -15.32 13.00
N GLU A 141 2.73 -15.81 12.30
CA GLU A 141 2.86 -15.66 10.84
C GLU A 141 1.78 -16.46 10.10
N ARG A 142 1.47 -17.68 10.58
CA ARG A 142 0.37 -18.49 10.04
C ARG A 142 -0.97 -17.81 10.22
N ASN A 143 -1.22 -17.26 11.40
CA ASN A 143 -2.44 -16.55 11.73
C ASN A 143 -2.59 -15.28 10.88
N MET A 144 -1.47 -14.57 10.65
CA MET A 144 -1.42 -13.41 9.75
C MET A 144 -1.80 -13.80 8.32
N ALA A 145 -1.26 -14.92 7.82
CA ALA A 145 -1.58 -15.39 6.46
C ALA A 145 -3.07 -15.74 6.29
N VAL A 146 -3.68 -16.35 7.32
CA VAL A 146 -5.12 -16.63 7.32
C VAL A 146 -5.93 -15.34 7.31
N ALA A 147 -5.58 -14.39 8.17
CA ALA A 147 -6.28 -13.11 8.28
C ALA A 147 -6.22 -12.30 6.96
N MET A 148 -5.04 -12.21 6.33
CA MET A 148 -4.89 -11.48 5.07
C MET A 148 -5.70 -12.11 3.95
N ARG A 149 -5.76 -13.45 3.89
CA ARG A 149 -6.58 -14.17 2.92
C ARG A 149 -8.07 -13.89 3.10
N GLU A 150 -8.55 -13.93 4.34
CA GLU A 150 -9.97 -13.64 4.64
C GLU A 150 -10.33 -12.19 4.35
N MET A 151 -9.46 -11.24 4.73
CA MET A 151 -9.66 -9.82 4.37
C MET A 151 -9.76 -9.64 2.86
N GLN A 152 -8.87 -10.27 2.10
CA GLN A 152 -8.86 -10.18 0.64
C GLN A 152 -10.13 -10.80 0.03
N ALA A 153 -10.57 -11.95 0.53
CA ALA A 153 -11.79 -12.61 0.06
C ALA A 153 -13.03 -11.74 0.28
N VAL A 154 -13.20 -11.20 1.49
CA VAL A 154 -14.32 -10.30 1.81
C VAL A 154 -14.23 -9.00 1.01
N ALA A 155 -13.05 -8.41 0.89
CA ALA A 155 -12.84 -7.18 0.13
C ALA A 155 -13.14 -7.34 -1.36
N THR A 156 -12.77 -8.48 -1.96
CA THR A 156 -13.08 -8.81 -3.35
C THR A 156 -14.59 -8.94 -3.56
N ASN A 157 -15.30 -9.63 -2.67
CA ASN A 157 -16.75 -9.78 -2.72
C ASN A 157 -17.48 -8.44 -2.59
N LEU A 158 -16.96 -7.53 -1.77
CA LEU A 158 -17.49 -6.18 -1.58
C LEU A 158 -16.98 -5.17 -2.62
N LYS A 159 -16.11 -5.60 -3.56
CA LYS A 159 -15.47 -4.74 -4.57
C LYS A 159 -14.79 -3.52 -3.96
N LEU A 160 -14.03 -3.72 -2.88
CA LEU A 160 -13.30 -2.66 -2.20
C LEU A 160 -11.97 -2.35 -2.90
N PRO A 161 -11.58 -1.08 -3.03
CA PRO A 161 -10.31 -0.70 -3.62
C PRO A 161 -9.12 -1.19 -2.77
N ARG A 162 -7.96 -1.33 -3.42
CA ARG A 162 -6.73 -1.83 -2.81
C ARG A 162 -6.28 -1.00 -1.60
N ARG A 163 -6.46 0.32 -1.66
CA ARG A 163 -6.13 1.24 -0.56
C ARG A 163 -6.82 0.82 0.76
N ILE A 164 -8.11 0.49 0.72
CA ILE A 164 -8.84 0.05 1.91
C ILE A 164 -8.29 -1.28 2.44
N GLN A 165 -7.89 -2.19 1.56
CA GLN A 165 -7.28 -3.46 1.96
C GLN A 165 -5.93 -3.24 2.66
N GLU A 166 -5.12 -2.31 2.18
CA GLU A 166 -3.84 -1.94 2.79
C GLU A 166 -4.03 -1.28 4.16
N THR A 167 -4.97 -0.34 4.27
CA THR A 167 -5.35 0.28 5.56
C THR A 167 -5.89 -0.77 6.55
N ALA A 168 -6.73 -1.71 6.09
CA ALA A 168 -7.24 -2.79 6.92
C ALA A 168 -6.12 -3.71 7.43
N ALA A 169 -5.17 -4.05 6.56
CA ALA A 169 -4.00 -4.85 6.91
C ALA A 169 -3.12 -4.14 7.95
N PHE A 170 -2.94 -2.83 7.82
CA PHE A 170 -2.21 -2.01 8.78
C PHE A 170 -2.90 -2.00 10.16
N ILE A 171 -4.21 -1.73 10.19
CA ILE A 171 -5.02 -1.75 11.42
C ILE A 171 -4.95 -3.12 12.10
N TYR A 172 -5.07 -4.20 11.32
CA TYR A 172 -5.00 -5.56 11.83
C TYR A 172 -3.63 -5.87 12.47
N ARG A 173 -2.52 -5.49 11.83
CA ARG A 173 -1.16 -5.68 12.36
C ARG A 173 -0.97 -4.96 13.68
N ARG A 174 -1.40 -3.69 13.76
CA ARG A 174 -1.33 -2.89 14.98
C ARG A 174 -2.20 -3.49 16.09
N ALA A 175 -3.41 -3.95 15.77
CA ALA A 175 -4.31 -4.57 16.74
C ALA A 175 -3.77 -5.89 17.34
N ILE A 176 -2.99 -6.66 16.58
CA ILE A 176 -2.32 -7.86 17.10
C ILE A 176 -1.15 -7.48 18.03
N GLN A 177 -0.38 -6.45 17.68
CA GLN A 177 0.74 -6.00 18.50
C GLN A 177 0.29 -5.58 19.90
N GLU A 178 -0.85 -4.92 20.01
CA GLU A 178 -1.47 -4.51 21.29
C GLU A 178 -2.06 -5.68 22.11
N GLN A 179 -2.01 -6.91 21.60
CA GLN A 179 -2.48 -8.17 22.23
C GLN A 179 -3.93 -8.11 22.80
N SER A 180 -4.67 -7.04 22.56
CA SER A 180 -6.01 -6.78 23.10
C SER A 180 -7.10 -7.69 22.53
N LEU A 181 -6.81 -8.40 21.47
CA LEU A 181 -7.73 -9.27 20.73
C LEU A 181 -7.45 -10.77 20.95
N SER A 182 -6.64 -11.09 21.95
CA SER A 182 -6.33 -12.47 22.32
C SER A 182 -7.62 -13.28 22.60
N GLY A 183 -7.65 -14.53 22.15
CA GLY A 183 -8.79 -15.43 22.32
C GLY A 183 -9.95 -15.25 21.34
N ARG A 184 -9.89 -14.29 20.40
CA ARG A 184 -10.89 -14.12 19.34
C ARG A 184 -10.51 -14.84 18.07
N ALA A 185 -11.51 -15.23 17.28
CA ALA A 185 -11.26 -15.85 15.98
C ALA A 185 -10.56 -14.87 15.03
N ILE A 186 -9.52 -15.34 14.35
CA ILE A 186 -8.68 -14.57 13.45
C ILE A 186 -9.49 -13.89 12.34
N GLU A 187 -10.39 -14.66 11.73
CA GLU A 187 -11.26 -14.21 10.65
C GLU A 187 -12.21 -13.09 11.10
N MET A 188 -12.75 -13.20 12.32
CA MET A 188 -13.64 -12.18 12.90
C MET A 188 -12.90 -10.86 13.14
N VAL A 189 -11.65 -10.93 13.61
CA VAL A 189 -10.79 -9.74 13.79
C VAL A 189 -10.46 -9.12 12.43
N ALA A 190 -10.21 -9.94 11.41
CA ALA A 190 -9.98 -9.49 10.04
C ALA A 190 -11.18 -8.72 9.46
N CYS A 191 -12.41 -9.22 9.66
CA CYS A 191 -13.63 -8.52 9.25
C CYS A 191 -13.84 -7.20 10.01
N ALA A 192 -13.52 -7.17 11.31
CA ALA A 192 -13.60 -5.95 12.10
C ALA A 192 -12.58 -4.89 11.66
N ALA A 193 -11.36 -5.31 11.30
CA ALA A 193 -10.34 -4.42 10.74
C ALA A 193 -10.74 -3.85 9.38
N LEU A 194 -11.36 -4.66 8.52
CA LEU A 194 -11.88 -4.21 7.24
C LEU A 194 -13.00 -3.17 7.42
N TYR A 195 -13.90 -3.38 8.37
CA TYR A 195 -14.94 -2.39 8.72
C TYR A 195 -14.33 -1.09 9.23
N ALA A 196 -13.30 -1.17 10.09
CA ALA A 196 -12.59 0.00 10.60
C ALA A 196 -11.95 0.81 9.47
N ALA A 197 -11.28 0.14 8.54
CA ALA A 197 -10.66 0.77 7.36
C ALA A 197 -11.70 1.46 6.46
N CYS A 198 -12.83 0.82 6.19
CA CYS A 198 -13.92 1.45 5.42
C CYS A 198 -14.41 2.74 6.08
N ARG A 199 -14.51 2.78 7.41
CA ARG A 199 -14.92 3.99 8.14
C ARG A 199 -13.83 5.07 8.09
N GLN A 200 -12.58 4.70 8.20
CA GLN A 200 -11.45 5.64 8.19
C GLN A 200 -11.30 6.29 6.81
N GLU A 201 -11.44 5.51 5.75
CA GLU A 201 -11.34 5.98 4.36
C GLU A 201 -12.65 6.63 3.83
N GLY A 202 -13.68 6.75 4.67
CA GLY A 202 -14.95 7.37 4.29
C GLY A 202 -15.80 6.58 3.30
N VAL A 203 -15.51 5.29 3.08
CA VAL A 203 -16.30 4.43 2.18
C VAL A 203 -17.46 3.82 2.95
N PRO A 204 -18.73 4.15 2.60
CA PRO A 204 -19.88 3.67 3.34
C PRO A 204 -20.13 2.19 3.09
N ARG A 205 -19.75 1.34 4.04
CA ARG A 205 -20.10 -0.09 4.07
C ARG A 205 -20.73 -0.43 5.41
N THR A 206 -21.78 -1.23 5.37
CA THR A 206 -22.51 -1.63 6.57
C THR A 206 -21.94 -2.92 7.16
N LEU A 207 -22.05 -3.08 8.48
CA LEU A 207 -21.71 -4.35 9.15
C LEU A 207 -22.52 -5.55 8.62
N THR A 208 -23.74 -5.29 8.13
CA THR A 208 -24.61 -6.32 7.56
C THR A 208 -24.07 -6.84 6.24
N GLU A 209 -23.50 -5.98 5.39
CA GLU A 209 -22.86 -6.37 4.14
C GLU A 209 -21.62 -7.23 4.41
N ILE A 210 -20.78 -6.81 5.36
CA ILE A 210 -19.58 -7.58 5.73
C ILE A 210 -19.98 -8.94 6.32
N SER A 211 -21.01 -9.00 7.16
CA SER A 211 -21.47 -10.26 7.75
C SER A 211 -22.03 -11.25 6.72
N ARG A 212 -22.62 -10.78 5.61
CA ARG A 212 -23.09 -11.65 4.51
C ARG A 212 -21.96 -12.41 3.81
N HIS A 213 -20.77 -11.80 3.77
CA HIS A 213 -19.60 -12.39 3.12
C HIS A 213 -18.61 -13.01 4.11
N SER A 214 -18.97 -13.04 5.41
CA SER A 214 -18.19 -13.68 6.47
C SER A 214 -19.01 -14.78 7.15
N ARG A 215 -18.33 -15.62 7.92
CA ARG A 215 -18.99 -16.68 8.72
C ARG A 215 -19.55 -16.20 10.04
N TYR A 216 -19.37 -14.92 10.37
CA TYR A 216 -19.67 -14.35 11.67
C TYR A 216 -20.88 -13.43 11.63
N SER A 217 -21.62 -13.41 12.75
CA SER A 217 -22.79 -12.56 12.88
C SER A 217 -22.41 -11.08 13.03
N ARG A 218 -23.31 -10.20 12.59
CA ARG A 218 -23.16 -8.75 12.76
C ARG A 218 -22.82 -8.35 14.21
N LYS A 219 -23.42 -9.01 15.20
CA LYS A 219 -23.20 -8.70 16.63
C LYS A 219 -21.78 -9.01 17.07
N GLU A 220 -21.21 -10.13 16.61
CA GLU A 220 -19.84 -10.55 16.95
C GLU A 220 -18.80 -9.61 16.31
N ILE A 221 -18.97 -9.27 15.03
CA ILE A 221 -18.08 -8.32 14.34
C ILE A 221 -18.16 -6.95 15.03
N SER A 222 -19.35 -6.48 15.40
CA SER A 222 -19.54 -5.19 16.09
C SER A 222 -18.82 -5.15 17.43
N ARG A 223 -18.97 -6.21 18.26
CA ARG A 223 -18.28 -6.30 19.56
C ARG A 223 -16.75 -6.31 19.38
N THR A 224 -16.25 -7.05 18.40
CA THR A 224 -14.81 -7.10 18.09
C THR A 224 -14.30 -5.74 17.63
N TYR A 225 -15.05 -5.05 16.77
CA TYR A 225 -14.74 -3.70 16.34
C TYR A 225 -14.65 -2.71 17.52
N GLN A 226 -15.61 -2.75 18.45
CA GLN A 226 -15.60 -1.88 19.64
C GLN A 226 -14.35 -2.10 20.52
N VAL A 227 -13.95 -3.37 20.71
CA VAL A 227 -12.73 -3.69 21.46
C VAL A 227 -11.48 -3.21 20.73
N MET A 228 -11.42 -3.41 19.41
CA MET A 228 -10.33 -2.94 18.57
C MET A 228 -10.16 -1.42 18.63
N VAL A 229 -11.26 -0.66 18.53
CA VAL A 229 -11.22 0.82 18.61
C VAL A 229 -10.75 1.29 19.99
N LYS A 230 -11.15 0.60 21.07
CA LYS A 230 -10.69 0.94 22.43
C LYS A 230 -9.20 0.67 22.62
N ALA A 231 -8.68 -0.35 21.98
CA ALA A 231 -7.28 -0.74 22.08
C ALA A 231 -6.34 0.13 21.24
N LEU A 232 -6.85 0.67 20.13
CA LEU A 232 -6.04 1.47 19.20
C LEU A 232 -6.11 2.99 19.43
N LYS A 233 -6.96 3.43 20.38
CA LYS A 233 -6.98 4.82 20.84
C LYS A 233 -5.75 5.12 21.68
#